data_5d0a6129c62570c63473ab63bc5b0649
#
_entry.id   5d0a6129c62570c63473ab63bc5b0649
#
_cell.length_a   1.000
_cell.length_b   1.000
_cell.length_c   1.000
_cell.angle_alpha   90.00
_cell.angle_beta   90.00
_cell.angle_gamma   90.00
#
_symmetry.space_group_name_H-M   'P 1'
#
loop_
_entity.id
_entity.type
_entity.pdbx_description
1 polymer ?
#
loop_
_entity_poly.entity_id
_entity_poly.type
_entity_poly.pdbx_seq_one_letter_code
_entity_poly.pdbx_strand_id
1 'polypeptide(L)'
;MDNHVSNNEQGSVMLDKATTSPKQLVSKEFLFPFALVASLFFFWGFAHSILDILNKHFQDALVISKWRSALVQAMVYGGYFIMAIPAGIIIRKWGYRMGVITGLILYGIGALLFVPGERLMSFEFFLVCLFIIGCGLTCLETAANPYVTVLGDEATAPSRLNLAQSLNGLGWIVGPLVGGLVVFSGEDGNSGSVALPYAVIGVIVLVIAFVFSRIQLPEIVEEGETEVSEDAEVSDAEEKAKALSMAETSIYNKVEENDKQEKSLWHSSVFVFGLIALFFYVAAQTGVNSFFINYVTERVPSISARTAALILSFGGMGMFFVGRLGGSWLMNRIKAAQVLLVCAMGAIVCMLLVIFGSGMASLVALVLTYLCEAIMFPTIFALALNGFGASNTKRGSSFLIMSIVGGAIAPV
;
A
#
# COMPACT_ATOMS: atom_id res chain seq x y z
N MET A 1 -12.85 -75.70 29.07
CA MET A 1 -11.45 -75.61 28.68
C MET A 1 -11.44 -74.56 27.62
N ASP A 2 -10.60 -73.64 27.80
CA ASP A 2 -10.26 -72.51 26.95
C ASP A 2 -11.17 -71.23 27.05
N ASN A 3 -10.62 -70.38 27.85
CA ASN A 3 -11.05 -69.02 28.05
C ASN A 3 -10.64 -68.13 26.86
N HIS A 4 -11.58 -67.49 26.20
CA HIS A 4 -11.30 -66.34 25.35
C HIS A 4 -11.77 -65.07 26.06
N VAL A 5 -10.81 -64.35 26.58
CA VAL A 5 -10.97 -62.98 27.10
C VAL A 5 -10.95 -62.03 25.90
N SER A 6 -12.05 -61.38 25.61
CA SER A 6 -12.17 -60.32 24.64
C SER A 6 -11.75 -58.99 25.27
N ASN A 7 -10.59 -58.48 24.90
CA ASN A 7 -10.15 -57.13 25.24
C ASN A 7 -10.82 -56.12 24.31
N ASN A 8 -11.72 -55.34 24.88
CA ASN A 8 -12.33 -54.19 24.29
C ASN A 8 -11.35 -53.00 24.48
N GLU A 9 -10.47 -52.74 23.52
CA GLU A 9 -9.71 -51.50 23.47
C GLU A 9 -10.60 -50.36 22.99
N GLN A 10 -11.07 -49.58 23.92
CA GLN A 10 -11.63 -48.25 23.67
C GLN A 10 -10.48 -47.34 23.23
N GLY A 11 -10.32 -47.16 21.92
CA GLY A 11 -9.48 -46.14 21.33
C GLY A 11 -9.97 -44.74 21.69
N SER A 12 -9.42 -44.15 22.73
CA SER A 12 -9.57 -42.73 23.03
C SER A 12 -8.90 -41.96 21.90
N VAL A 13 -9.69 -41.35 21.01
CA VAL A 13 -9.25 -40.35 20.09
C VAL A 13 -8.79 -39.15 20.94
N MET A 14 -7.48 -39.09 21.23
CA MET A 14 -6.87 -37.88 21.71
C MET A 14 -6.95 -36.87 20.56
N LEU A 15 -7.90 -35.96 20.71
CA LEU A 15 -7.89 -34.68 19.98
C LEU A 15 -6.61 -33.95 20.41
N ASP A 16 -5.59 -34.11 19.58
CA ASP A 16 -4.36 -33.34 19.66
C ASP A 16 -4.75 -31.86 19.54
N LYS A 17 -4.89 -31.20 20.70
CA LYS A 17 -4.97 -29.76 20.77
C LYS A 17 -3.59 -29.27 20.34
N ALA A 18 -3.40 -29.12 19.02
CA ALA A 18 -2.31 -28.34 18.49
C ALA A 18 -2.37 -26.97 19.18
N THR A 19 -1.57 -26.81 20.21
CA THR A 19 -1.26 -25.51 20.80
C THR A 19 -0.56 -24.71 19.72
N THR A 20 -1.34 -24.00 18.90
CA THR A 20 -0.82 -23.03 17.97
C THR A 20 -0.21 -21.91 18.78
N SER A 21 1.11 -22.03 19.05
CA SER A 21 1.89 -20.88 19.49
C SER A 21 1.63 -19.75 18.49
N PRO A 22 1.43 -18.51 18.94
CA PRO A 22 1.14 -17.41 18.03
C PRO A 22 2.30 -17.31 17.03
N LYS A 23 1.98 -17.51 15.74
CA LYS A 23 2.97 -17.39 14.66
C LYS A 23 3.60 -16.01 14.74
N GLN A 24 4.93 -15.96 14.77
CA GLN A 24 5.63 -14.68 14.78
C GLN A 24 5.32 -13.94 13.47
N LEU A 25 4.85 -12.70 13.57
CA LEU A 25 4.53 -11.86 12.42
C LEU A 25 5.76 -11.59 11.55
N VAL A 26 6.88 -11.28 12.21
CA VAL A 26 8.17 -10.99 11.58
C VAL A 26 9.25 -11.69 12.41
N SER A 27 10.15 -12.42 11.78
CA SER A 27 11.29 -13.00 12.49
C SER A 27 12.25 -11.89 12.96
N LYS A 28 13.05 -12.17 14.01
CA LYS A 28 13.91 -11.14 14.61
C LYS A 28 14.93 -10.58 13.62
N GLU A 29 15.41 -11.37 12.68
CA GLU A 29 16.35 -10.96 11.63
C GLU A 29 15.75 -9.99 10.61
N PHE A 30 14.43 -10.11 10.32
CA PHE A 30 13.71 -9.24 9.39
C PHE A 30 13.03 -8.04 10.06
N LEU A 31 13.12 -7.91 11.40
CA LEU A 31 12.43 -6.84 12.11
C LEU A 31 12.91 -5.44 11.69
N PHE A 32 14.22 -5.27 11.50
CA PHE A 32 14.79 -3.99 11.06
C PHE A 32 14.43 -3.65 9.62
N PRO A 33 14.61 -4.52 8.61
CA PRO A 33 14.12 -4.30 7.26
C PRO A 33 12.62 -4.02 7.20
N PHE A 34 11.81 -4.76 7.97
CA PHE A 34 10.38 -4.54 8.06
C PHE A 34 10.04 -3.16 8.60
N ALA A 35 10.63 -2.74 9.73
CA ALA A 35 10.37 -1.43 10.33
C ALA A 35 10.78 -0.29 9.40
N LEU A 36 11.90 -0.44 8.71
CA LEU A 36 12.40 0.55 7.75
C LEU A 36 11.44 0.70 6.56
N VAL A 37 11.02 -0.41 5.95
CA VAL A 37 10.07 -0.36 4.83
C VAL A 37 8.69 0.09 5.31
N ALA A 38 8.23 -0.36 6.48
CA ALA A 38 6.96 0.07 7.07
C ALA A 38 6.91 1.59 7.30
N SER A 39 8.03 2.23 7.65
CA SER A 39 8.09 3.70 7.79
C SER A 39 7.77 4.45 6.50
N LEU A 40 8.05 3.87 5.32
CA LEU A 40 7.73 4.49 4.03
C LEU A 40 6.23 4.64 3.81
N PHE A 41 5.43 3.75 4.38
CA PHE A 41 3.97 3.83 4.30
C PHE A 41 3.42 5.08 4.99
N PHE A 42 4.08 5.55 6.06
CA PHE A 42 3.72 6.82 6.68
C PHE A 42 3.88 7.99 5.71
N PHE A 43 5.03 8.11 5.05
CA PHE A 43 5.29 9.18 4.09
C PHE A 43 4.38 9.12 2.88
N TRP A 44 4.02 7.92 2.46
CA TRP A 44 3.05 7.72 1.40
C TRP A 44 1.64 8.18 1.82
N GLY A 45 1.15 7.78 3.01
CA GLY A 45 -0.13 8.25 3.54
C GLY A 45 -0.16 9.77 3.72
N PHE A 46 0.92 10.36 4.22
CA PHE A 46 1.08 11.80 4.35
C PHE A 46 0.98 12.51 3.00
N ALA A 47 1.66 12.00 1.95
CA ALA A 47 1.61 12.59 0.62
C ALA A 47 0.21 12.60 0.03
N HIS A 48 -0.54 11.52 0.19
CA HIS A 48 -1.92 11.44 -0.29
C HIS A 48 -2.86 12.37 0.46
N SER A 49 -2.76 12.39 1.78
CA SER A 49 -3.67 13.20 2.62
C SER A 49 -3.51 14.71 2.43
N ILE A 50 -2.33 15.16 2.03
CA ILE A 50 -2.08 16.57 1.75
C ILE A 50 -2.69 17.01 0.39
N LEU A 51 -2.96 16.08 -0.53
CA LEU A 51 -3.57 16.38 -1.83
C LEU A 51 -4.96 17.01 -1.72
N ASP A 52 -5.76 16.58 -0.75
CA ASP A 52 -7.09 17.15 -0.53
C ASP A 52 -7.03 18.61 -0.09
N ILE A 53 -6.02 18.96 0.71
CA ILE A 53 -5.74 20.32 1.14
C ILE A 53 -5.28 21.18 -0.04
N LEU A 54 -4.38 20.63 -0.86
CA LEU A 54 -3.90 21.27 -2.08
C LEU A 54 -5.01 21.56 -3.06
N ASN A 55 -5.94 20.62 -3.24
CA ASN A 55 -7.07 20.80 -4.12
C ASN A 55 -7.87 22.06 -3.75
N LYS A 56 -8.19 22.23 -2.47
CA LYS A 56 -8.88 23.42 -1.97
C LYS A 56 -8.03 24.69 -2.11
N HIS A 57 -6.75 24.61 -1.74
CA HIS A 57 -5.82 25.74 -1.85
C HIS A 57 -5.69 26.23 -3.30
N PHE A 58 -5.56 25.36 -4.27
CA PHE A 58 -5.48 25.75 -5.67
C PHE A 58 -6.77 26.37 -6.19
N GLN A 59 -7.94 25.89 -5.74
CA GLN A 59 -9.22 26.54 -6.05
C GLN A 59 -9.25 27.99 -5.57
N ASP A 60 -8.80 28.23 -4.36
CA ASP A 60 -8.85 29.54 -3.74
C ASP A 60 -7.71 30.48 -4.22
N ALA A 61 -6.47 29.99 -4.31
CA ALA A 61 -5.30 30.80 -4.66
C ALA A 61 -5.19 31.10 -6.17
N LEU A 62 -5.56 30.14 -7.03
CA LEU A 62 -5.48 30.26 -8.49
C LEU A 62 -6.82 30.53 -9.16
N VAL A 63 -7.91 30.65 -8.37
CA VAL A 63 -9.29 30.93 -8.84
C VAL A 63 -9.71 29.95 -9.96
N ILE A 64 -9.37 28.66 -9.78
CA ILE A 64 -9.71 27.61 -10.76
C ILE A 64 -11.06 26.94 -10.43
N SER A 65 -11.75 26.46 -11.48
CA SER A 65 -13.01 25.73 -11.31
C SER A 65 -12.81 24.38 -10.61
N LYS A 66 -13.86 23.87 -9.96
CA LYS A 66 -13.86 22.53 -9.33
C LYS A 66 -13.45 21.43 -10.32
N TRP A 67 -13.86 21.53 -11.57
CA TRP A 67 -13.48 20.63 -12.67
C TRP A 67 -11.94 20.65 -12.89
N ARG A 68 -11.33 21.82 -13.01
CA ARG A 68 -9.88 21.91 -13.19
C ARG A 68 -9.13 21.37 -11.96
N SER A 69 -9.66 21.58 -10.76
CA SER A 69 -9.03 21.06 -9.55
C SER A 69 -9.09 19.52 -9.45
N ALA A 70 -10.04 18.85 -10.10
CA ALA A 70 -10.07 17.40 -10.19
C ALA A 70 -8.86 16.82 -10.94
N LEU A 71 -8.19 17.62 -11.80
CA LEU A 71 -6.95 17.23 -12.47
C LEU A 71 -5.79 16.93 -11.49
N VAL A 72 -5.82 17.47 -10.28
CA VAL A 72 -4.88 17.14 -9.20
C VAL A 72 -4.88 15.63 -8.93
N GLN A 73 -6.04 15.07 -8.70
CA GLN A 73 -6.20 13.62 -8.49
C GLN A 73 -5.86 12.84 -9.76
N ALA A 74 -6.35 13.29 -10.92
CA ALA A 74 -6.10 12.64 -12.20
C ALA A 74 -4.60 12.54 -12.53
N MET A 75 -3.79 13.54 -12.20
CA MET A 75 -2.35 13.52 -12.44
C MET A 75 -1.63 12.54 -11.54
N VAL A 76 -1.98 12.47 -10.25
CA VAL A 76 -1.38 11.50 -9.32
C VAL A 76 -1.75 10.07 -9.74
N TYR A 77 -3.03 9.77 -9.95
CA TYR A 77 -3.48 8.45 -10.39
C TYR A 77 -3.03 8.09 -11.81
N GLY A 78 -2.85 9.11 -12.68
CA GLY A 78 -2.20 8.96 -13.99
C GLY A 78 -0.75 8.51 -13.85
N GLY A 79 -0.01 9.06 -12.88
CA GLY A 79 1.33 8.60 -12.49
C GLY A 79 1.31 7.13 -12.06
N TYR A 80 0.34 6.72 -11.25
CA TYR A 80 0.14 5.32 -10.84
C TYR A 80 -0.07 4.40 -12.05
N PHE A 81 -0.94 4.79 -12.96
CA PHE A 81 -1.23 3.97 -14.14
C PHE A 81 -0.02 3.81 -15.05
N ILE A 82 0.67 4.90 -15.36
CA ILE A 82 1.79 4.91 -16.32
C ILE A 82 3.02 4.25 -15.71
N MET A 83 3.34 4.54 -14.44
CA MET A 83 4.58 4.09 -13.81
C MET A 83 4.52 2.67 -13.24
N ALA A 84 3.35 2.07 -13.06
CA ALA A 84 3.21 0.73 -12.45
C ALA A 84 4.00 -0.36 -13.19
N ILE A 85 3.92 -0.38 -14.53
CA ILE A 85 4.67 -1.36 -15.34
C ILE A 85 6.18 -1.07 -15.35
N PRO A 86 6.66 0.17 -15.60
CA PRO A 86 8.06 0.52 -15.44
C PRO A 86 8.63 0.20 -14.07
N ALA A 87 7.88 0.48 -12.99
CA ALA A 87 8.28 0.15 -11.61
C ALA A 87 8.50 -1.36 -11.44
N GLY A 88 7.59 -2.18 -11.94
CA GLY A 88 7.74 -3.63 -11.91
C GLY A 88 8.93 -4.15 -12.71
N ILE A 89 9.27 -3.51 -13.84
CA ILE A 89 10.48 -3.83 -14.61
C ILE A 89 11.74 -3.48 -13.80
N ILE A 90 11.76 -2.31 -13.15
CA ILE A 90 12.85 -1.88 -12.28
C ILE A 90 13.07 -2.90 -11.16
N ILE A 91 11.98 -3.30 -10.47
CA ILE A 91 12.05 -4.21 -9.33
C ILE A 91 12.52 -5.61 -9.76
N ARG A 92 12.06 -6.11 -10.91
CA ARG A 92 12.51 -7.41 -11.43
C ARG A 92 13.99 -7.41 -11.81
N LYS A 93 14.46 -6.32 -12.43
CA LYS A 93 15.82 -6.24 -12.97
C LYS A 93 16.85 -5.90 -11.87
N TRP A 94 16.48 -5.06 -10.91
CA TRP A 94 17.42 -4.49 -9.93
C TRP A 94 16.98 -4.68 -8.46
N GLY A 95 15.94 -5.49 -8.21
CA GLY A 95 15.45 -5.82 -6.88
C GLY A 95 14.54 -4.77 -6.24
N TYR A 96 13.96 -5.13 -5.12
CA TYR A 96 13.04 -4.27 -4.34
C TYR A 96 13.70 -2.97 -3.87
N ARG A 97 14.97 -3.05 -3.45
CA ARG A 97 15.75 -1.90 -2.98
C ARG A 97 15.80 -0.79 -4.02
N MET A 98 16.09 -1.13 -5.29
CA MET A 98 16.18 -0.14 -6.37
C MET A 98 14.80 0.44 -6.70
N GLY A 99 13.72 -0.35 -6.59
CA GLY A 99 12.36 0.15 -6.70
C GLY A 99 12.06 1.23 -5.66
N VAL A 100 12.40 0.98 -4.38
CA VAL A 100 12.24 1.94 -3.29
C VAL A 100 13.06 3.21 -3.52
N ILE A 101 14.35 3.08 -3.85
CA ILE A 101 15.24 4.24 -4.08
C ILE A 101 14.73 5.10 -5.24
N THR A 102 14.34 4.48 -6.36
CA THR A 102 13.78 5.20 -7.52
C THR A 102 12.51 5.94 -7.12
N GLY A 103 11.62 5.29 -6.37
CA GLY A 103 10.39 5.90 -5.88
C GLY A 103 10.64 7.11 -4.97
N LEU A 104 11.55 6.99 -4.01
CA LEU A 104 11.92 8.08 -3.11
C LEU A 104 12.57 9.26 -3.85
N ILE A 105 13.42 9.00 -4.84
CA ILE A 105 14.04 10.06 -5.66
C ILE A 105 12.99 10.82 -6.46
N LEU A 106 12.09 10.10 -7.16
CA LEU A 106 11.02 10.73 -7.93
C LEU A 106 10.08 11.54 -7.01
N TYR A 107 9.70 10.97 -5.86
CA TYR A 107 8.88 11.68 -4.89
C TYR A 107 9.57 12.94 -4.38
N GLY A 108 10.84 12.84 -3.97
CA GLY A 108 11.60 13.97 -3.45
C GLY A 108 11.80 15.08 -4.49
N ILE A 109 12.12 14.74 -5.75
CA ILE A 109 12.24 15.69 -6.86
C ILE A 109 10.88 16.37 -7.11
N GLY A 110 9.79 15.60 -7.24
CA GLY A 110 8.46 16.16 -7.47
C GLY A 110 8.03 17.10 -6.34
N ALA A 111 8.33 16.76 -5.08
CA ALA A 111 8.04 17.59 -3.92
C ALA A 111 8.88 18.89 -3.91
N LEU A 112 10.18 18.83 -4.20
CA LEU A 112 11.04 20.03 -4.24
C LEU A 112 10.70 20.96 -5.39
N LEU A 113 10.16 20.45 -6.51
CA LEU A 113 9.68 21.27 -7.63
C LEU A 113 8.47 22.15 -7.26
N PHE A 114 7.79 21.92 -6.12
CA PHE A 114 6.77 22.83 -5.61
C PHE A 114 7.35 24.22 -5.27
N VAL A 115 8.62 24.30 -4.87
CA VAL A 115 9.28 25.57 -4.54
C VAL A 115 9.35 26.54 -5.75
N PRO A 116 9.91 26.14 -6.90
CA PRO A 116 9.83 27.00 -8.10
C PRO A 116 8.38 27.12 -8.62
N GLY A 117 7.53 26.11 -8.44
CA GLY A 117 6.11 26.14 -8.83
C GLY A 117 5.33 27.26 -8.16
N GLU A 118 5.54 27.47 -6.87
CA GLU A 118 4.91 28.57 -6.12
C GLU A 118 5.33 29.95 -6.66
N ARG A 119 6.59 30.11 -7.06
CA ARG A 119 7.08 31.36 -7.69
C ARG A 119 6.49 31.59 -9.08
N LEU A 120 6.27 30.53 -9.84
CA LEU A 120 5.70 30.60 -11.19
C LEU A 120 4.19 30.80 -11.17
N MET A 121 3.51 30.48 -10.04
CA MET A 121 2.05 30.53 -9.90
C MET A 121 1.30 29.81 -11.05
N SER A 122 1.89 28.73 -11.59
CA SER A 122 1.35 27.97 -12.71
C SER A 122 0.72 26.67 -12.23
N PHE A 123 -0.58 26.54 -12.44
CA PHE A 123 -1.33 25.31 -12.11
C PHE A 123 -0.81 24.11 -12.91
N GLU A 124 -0.51 24.31 -14.18
CA GLU A 124 0.02 23.27 -15.06
C GLU A 124 1.38 22.75 -14.56
N PHE A 125 2.23 23.64 -14.04
CA PHE A 125 3.50 23.22 -13.43
C PHE A 125 3.29 22.36 -12.18
N PHE A 126 2.34 22.71 -11.33
CA PHE A 126 1.99 21.90 -10.16
C PHE A 126 1.44 20.53 -10.56
N LEU A 127 0.66 20.44 -11.64
CA LEU A 127 0.17 19.16 -12.16
C LEU A 127 1.33 18.24 -12.57
N VAL A 128 2.37 18.78 -13.20
CA VAL A 128 3.59 18.02 -13.55
C VAL A 128 4.32 17.55 -12.28
N CYS A 129 4.46 18.41 -11.27
CA CYS A 129 5.05 18.02 -9.99
C CYS A 129 4.28 16.86 -9.35
N LEU A 130 2.96 16.93 -9.33
CA LEU A 130 2.07 15.89 -8.79
C LEU A 130 2.15 14.58 -9.58
N PHE A 131 2.26 14.66 -10.90
CA PHE A 131 2.49 13.48 -11.73
C PHE A 131 3.81 12.78 -11.38
N ILE A 132 4.90 13.55 -11.21
CA ILE A 132 6.21 13.00 -10.81
C ILE A 132 6.12 12.36 -9.42
N ILE A 133 5.43 13.02 -8.46
CA ILE A 133 5.17 12.45 -7.13
C ILE A 133 4.38 11.14 -7.28
N GLY A 134 3.32 11.11 -8.08
CA GLY A 134 2.52 9.92 -8.36
C GLY A 134 3.37 8.77 -8.92
N CYS A 135 4.28 9.04 -9.84
CA CYS A 135 5.25 8.06 -10.35
C CYS A 135 6.15 7.53 -9.22
N GLY A 136 6.62 8.40 -8.33
CA GLY A 136 7.43 8.03 -7.17
C GLY A 136 6.67 7.14 -6.20
N LEU A 137 5.46 7.52 -5.84
CA LEU A 137 4.59 6.75 -4.95
C LEU A 137 4.28 5.36 -5.53
N THR A 138 4.07 5.27 -6.86
CA THR A 138 3.86 4.00 -7.56
C THR A 138 5.06 3.07 -7.41
N CYS A 139 6.28 3.56 -7.61
CA CYS A 139 7.49 2.76 -7.42
C CYS A 139 7.61 2.27 -5.97
N LEU A 140 7.34 3.14 -4.99
CA LEU A 140 7.38 2.78 -3.57
C LEU A 140 6.37 1.69 -3.26
N GLU A 141 5.14 1.84 -3.72
CA GLU A 141 4.05 0.91 -3.41
C GLU A 141 4.23 -0.43 -4.11
N THR A 142 4.66 -0.42 -5.38
CA THR A 142 4.96 -1.63 -6.15
C THR A 142 6.12 -2.43 -5.52
N ALA A 143 7.07 -1.76 -4.87
CA ALA A 143 8.19 -2.40 -4.18
C ALA A 143 7.85 -2.79 -2.73
N ALA A 144 7.30 -1.87 -1.94
CA ALA A 144 7.13 -2.05 -0.50
C ALA A 144 6.02 -3.06 -0.14
N ASN A 145 4.90 -3.06 -0.84
CA ASN A 145 3.80 -3.98 -0.57
C ASN A 145 4.23 -5.45 -0.68
N PRO A 146 4.76 -5.92 -1.85
CA PRO A 146 5.19 -7.31 -1.95
C PRO A 146 6.40 -7.61 -1.07
N TYR A 147 7.33 -6.67 -0.88
CA TYR A 147 8.47 -6.88 0.00
C TYR A 147 8.04 -7.21 1.43
N VAL A 148 7.07 -6.47 1.98
CA VAL A 148 6.49 -6.77 3.31
C VAL A 148 5.84 -8.15 3.34
N THR A 149 5.20 -8.61 2.26
CA THR A 149 4.53 -9.94 2.24
C THR A 149 5.51 -11.09 2.24
N VAL A 150 6.73 -10.89 1.74
CA VAL A 150 7.76 -11.95 1.67
C VAL A 150 8.72 -11.96 2.86
N LEU A 151 8.65 -10.99 3.79
CA LEU A 151 9.49 -10.91 5.01
C LEU A 151 9.03 -11.86 6.13
N GLY A 152 8.66 -13.08 5.85
CA GLY A 152 8.26 -14.11 6.84
C GLY A 152 7.25 -15.11 6.31
N ASP A 153 6.60 -15.86 7.22
CA ASP A 153 5.63 -16.92 6.87
C ASP A 153 4.50 -16.38 5.97
N GLU A 154 4.23 -17.06 4.86
CA GLU A 154 3.20 -16.72 3.88
C GLU A 154 1.79 -16.61 4.51
N ALA A 155 1.49 -17.47 5.48
CA ALA A 155 0.21 -17.46 6.19
C ALA A 155 -0.02 -16.17 7.01
N THR A 156 1.04 -15.45 7.39
CA THR A 156 0.96 -14.18 8.13
C THR A 156 1.16 -12.94 7.24
N ALA A 157 1.37 -13.12 5.94
CA ALA A 157 1.59 -12.02 5.00
C ALA A 157 0.49 -10.94 5.02
N PRO A 158 -0.83 -11.28 5.02
CA PRO A 158 -1.88 -10.26 5.12
C PRO A 158 -1.81 -9.46 6.44
N SER A 159 -1.48 -10.12 7.54
CA SER A 159 -1.35 -9.48 8.85
C SER A 159 -0.16 -8.52 8.88
N ARG A 160 1.01 -8.94 8.32
CA ARG A 160 2.19 -8.09 8.20
C ARG A 160 1.93 -6.86 7.35
N LEU A 161 1.30 -7.03 6.19
CA LEU A 161 0.99 -5.92 5.31
C LEU A 161 0.01 -4.94 5.97
N ASN A 162 -1.01 -5.43 6.67
CA ASN A 162 -1.93 -4.57 7.43
C ASN A 162 -1.23 -3.80 8.54
N LEU A 163 -0.27 -4.42 9.24
CA LEU A 163 0.55 -3.73 10.26
C LEU A 163 1.40 -2.62 9.63
N ALA A 164 2.09 -2.88 8.52
CA ALA A 164 2.86 -1.87 7.81
C ALA A 164 1.97 -0.74 7.28
N GLN A 165 0.83 -1.09 6.71
CA GLN A 165 -0.17 -0.14 6.22
C GLN A 165 -0.87 0.67 7.33
N SER A 166 -0.78 0.27 8.60
CA SER A 166 -1.28 1.10 9.70
C SER A 166 -0.50 2.41 9.83
N LEU A 167 0.81 2.40 9.53
CA LEU A 167 1.62 3.62 9.47
C LEU A 167 1.18 4.55 8.33
N ASN A 168 0.70 4.01 7.22
CA ASN A 168 0.04 4.79 6.19
C ASN A 168 -1.21 5.51 6.72
N GLY A 169 -2.06 4.80 7.48
CA GLY A 169 -3.22 5.39 8.15
C GLY A 169 -2.85 6.52 9.10
N LEU A 170 -1.72 6.40 9.82
CA LEU A 170 -1.19 7.50 10.65
C LEU A 170 -0.78 8.71 9.80
N GLY A 171 -0.16 8.49 8.64
CA GLY A 171 0.15 9.54 7.67
C GLY A 171 -1.09 10.31 7.22
N TRP A 172 -2.20 9.61 6.97
CA TRP A 172 -3.49 10.21 6.62
C TRP A 172 -4.07 11.11 7.72
N ILE A 173 -3.78 10.82 8.99
CA ILE A 173 -4.19 11.68 10.13
C ILE A 173 -3.28 12.91 10.24
N VAL A 174 -1.96 12.72 10.14
CA VAL A 174 -0.96 13.78 10.36
C VAL A 174 -0.91 14.77 9.20
N GLY A 175 -1.13 14.34 7.96
CA GLY A 175 -1.08 15.22 6.79
C GLY A 175 -2.03 16.42 6.87
N PRO A 176 -3.33 16.24 7.12
CA PRO A 176 -4.26 17.35 7.29
C PRO A 176 -3.95 18.26 8.48
N LEU A 177 -3.42 17.71 9.57
CA LEU A 177 -2.98 18.53 10.72
C LEU A 177 -1.84 19.47 10.33
N VAL A 178 -0.81 18.94 9.66
CA VAL A 178 0.32 19.75 9.19
C VAL A 178 -0.13 20.75 8.13
N GLY A 179 -0.94 20.32 7.16
CA GLY A 179 -1.47 21.18 6.11
C GLY A 179 -2.35 22.31 6.68
N GLY A 180 -3.23 21.99 7.63
CA GLY A 180 -4.07 22.98 8.32
C GLY A 180 -3.26 24.00 9.12
N LEU A 181 -2.19 23.57 9.77
CA LEU A 181 -1.33 24.45 10.57
C LEU A 181 -0.40 25.33 9.73
N VAL A 182 -0.01 24.91 8.52
CA VAL A 182 0.97 25.63 7.70
C VAL A 182 0.31 26.36 6.54
N VAL A 183 -0.67 25.73 5.87
CA VAL A 183 -1.30 26.30 4.67
C VAL A 183 -2.41 27.29 5.01
N PHE A 184 -3.12 27.09 6.13
CA PHE A 184 -4.26 27.93 6.53
C PHE A 184 -3.97 28.82 7.75
N SER A 185 -2.69 29.03 8.13
CA SER A 185 -2.30 29.85 9.30
C SER A 185 -2.13 31.36 9.01
N GLY A 186 -2.39 31.82 7.80
CA GLY A 186 -2.28 33.24 7.45
C GLY A 186 -3.36 34.09 8.13
N GLU A 187 -2.97 35.05 9.00
CA GLU A 187 -3.89 35.91 9.77
C GLU A 187 -4.69 36.93 8.93
N ASP A 188 -4.34 37.14 7.64
CA ASP A 188 -4.92 38.21 6.80
C ASP A 188 -5.49 37.72 5.45
N GLY A 189 -6.00 36.49 5.39
CA GLY A 189 -6.52 35.96 4.09
C GLY A 189 -5.44 35.70 3.05
N ASN A 190 -4.19 35.81 3.41
CA ASN A 190 -3.06 35.41 2.60
C ASN A 190 -2.85 33.90 2.81
N SER A 191 -3.13 33.08 1.78
CA SER A 191 -2.90 31.66 1.84
C SER A 191 -1.42 31.39 2.17
N GLY A 192 -1.16 30.58 3.20
CA GLY A 192 0.21 30.20 3.56
C GLY A 192 0.91 29.45 2.41
N SER A 193 2.24 29.33 2.51
CA SER A 193 3.04 28.66 1.48
C SER A 193 2.69 27.16 1.37
N VAL A 194 2.37 26.70 0.18
CA VAL A 194 2.23 25.28 -0.15
C VAL A 194 3.60 24.64 -0.37
N ALA A 195 4.56 25.41 -0.88
CA ALA A 195 5.89 24.92 -1.18
C ALA A 195 6.64 24.47 0.09
N LEU A 196 6.42 25.13 1.24
CA LEU A 196 7.15 24.82 2.47
C LEU A 196 6.93 23.39 2.96
N PRO A 197 5.69 22.89 3.15
CA PRO A 197 5.47 21.48 3.54
C PRO A 197 6.07 20.49 2.55
N TYR A 198 5.92 20.76 1.25
CA TYR A 198 6.48 19.88 0.21
C TYR A 198 8.00 19.93 0.15
N ALA A 199 8.61 21.09 0.35
CA ALA A 199 10.07 21.21 0.41
C ALA A 199 10.64 20.41 1.59
N VAL A 200 10.02 20.56 2.78
CA VAL A 200 10.44 19.82 3.98
C VAL A 200 10.32 18.31 3.77
N ILE A 201 9.18 17.82 3.26
CA ILE A 201 9.01 16.40 3.02
C ILE A 201 9.91 15.90 1.89
N GLY A 202 10.13 16.70 0.85
CA GLY A 202 11.04 16.38 -0.26
C GLY A 202 12.46 16.15 0.25
N VAL A 203 12.97 17.04 1.13
CA VAL A 203 14.29 16.87 1.75
C VAL A 203 14.34 15.61 2.62
N ILE A 204 13.32 15.38 3.48
CA ILE A 204 13.25 14.20 4.34
C ILE A 204 13.28 12.91 3.49
N VAL A 205 12.47 12.85 2.43
CA VAL A 205 12.37 11.69 1.54
C VAL A 205 13.69 11.44 0.80
N LEU A 206 14.40 12.47 0.35
CA LEU A 206 15.72 12.32 -0.26
C LEU A 206 16.80 11.86 0.74
N VAL A 207 16.73 12.32 1.99
CA VAL A 207 17.62 11.81 3.06
C VAL A 207 17.33 10.33 3.30
N ILE A 208 16.05 9.92 3.32
CA ILE A 208 15.68 8.51 3.43
C ILE A 208 16.18 7.72 2.22
N ALA A 209 16.06 8.24 1.00
CA ALA A 209 16.62 7.61 -0.20
C ALA A 209 18.13 7.37 -0.08
N PHE A 210 18.87 8.38 0.46
CA PHE A 210 20.29 8.22 0.72
C PHE A 210 20.57 7.14 1.76
N VAL A 211 19.81 7.09 2.86
CA VAL A 211 19.94 6.02 3.87
C VAL A 211 19.66 4.64 3.25
N PHE A 212 18.60 4.50 2.47
CA PHE A 212 18.29 3.25 1.76
C PHE A 212 19.39 2.85 0.76
N SER A 213 20.08 3.83 0.15
CA SER A 213 21.20 3.54 -0.74
C SER A 213 22.44 2.99 -0.02
N ARG A 214 22.51 3.12 1.33
CA ARG A 214 23.61 2.62 2.16
C ARG A 214 23.29 1.32 2.89
N ILE A 215 22.01 0.96 3.01
CA ILE A 215 21.55 -0.24 3.69
C ILE A 215 21.39 -1.36 2.67
N GLN A 216 21.91 -2.53 2.97
CA GLN A 216 21.60 -3.75 2.21
C GLN A 216 20.29 -4.31 2.75
N LEU A 217 19.23 -4.24 1.92
CA LEU A 217 18.01 -4.96 2.21
C LEU A 217 18.19 -6.41 1.74
N PRO A 218 17.83 -7.41 2.55
CA PRO A 218 17.88 -8.79 2.10
C PRO A 218 16.97 -8.95 0.87
N GLU A 219 17.57 -9.28 -0.27
CA GLU A 219 16.81 -9.74 -1.44
C GLU A 219 16.36 -11.16 -1.13
N ILE A 220 15.06 -11.40 -1.19
CA ILE A 220 14.52 -12.74 -1.01
C ILE A 220 14.58 -13.42 -2.36
N VAL A 221 15.59 -14.28 -2.48
CA VAL A 221 15.82 -15.16 -3.61
C VAL A 221 15.16 -16.49 -3.27
N GLU A 222 14.43 -17.10 -4.19
CA GLU A 222 13.91 -18.44 -3.97
C GLU A 222 15.07 -19.43 -3.81
N GLU A 223 14.91 -20.43 -2.93
CA GLU A 223 15.85 -21.55 -2.75
C GLU A 223 16.05 -22.34 -4.06
N GLY A 224 16.81 -21.82 -4.94
CA GLY A 224 17.09 -22.37 -6.27
C GLY A 224 18.14 -21.56 -7.03
N GLU A 225 18.33 -20.29 -6.65
CA GLU A 225 19.46 -19.49 -7.10
C GLU A 225 20.61 -19.71 -6.11
N THR A 226 21.41 -20.73 -6.38
CA THR A 226 22.60 -21.05 -5.59
C THR A 226 23.50 -19.81 -5.61
N GLU A 227 23.75 -19.21 -4.43
CA GLU A 227 24.89 -18.32 -4.24
C GLU A 227 26.14 -19.08 -4.70
N VAL A 228 26.75 -18.60 -5.77
CA VAL A 228 28.11 -19.03 -6.10
C VAL A 228 28.97 -18.42 -4.98
N SER A 229 29.26 -19.24 -3.98
CA SER A 229 30.19 -18.88 -2.92
C SER A 229 31.52 -18.46 -3.57
N GLU A 230 31.95 -17.24 -3.29
CA GLU A 230 33.25 -16.66 -3.75
C GLU A 230 34.49 -17.41 -3.23
N ASP A 231 34.32 -18.50 -2.49
CA ASP A 231 35.39 -19.24 -1.80
C ASP A 231 36.04 -20.37 -2.63
N ALA A 232 35.78 -20.42 -3.96
CA ALA A 232 36.54 -21.32 -4.82
C ALA A 232 37.77 -20.58 -5.39
N GLU A 233 38.94 -20.78 -4.77
CA GLU A 233 40.24 -20.45 -5.33
C GLU A 233 40.47 -21.23 -6.63
N VAL A 234 40.09 -20.64 -7.76
CA VAL A 234 40.43 -21.14 -9.10
C VAL A 234 41.49 -20.23 -9.69
N SER A 235 42.67 -20.84 -9.97
CA SER A 235 43.91 -20.13 -10.27
C SER A 235 44.04 -19.59 -11.70
N ASP A 236 43.09 -19.83 -12.63
CA ASP A 236 43.19 -19.40 -14.01
C ASP A 236 42.00 -18.54 -14.44
N ALA A 237 42.30 -17.31 -14.93
CA ALA A 237 41.32 -16.33 -15.33
C ALA A 237 40.40 -16.78 -16.51
N GLU A 238 40.90 -17.65 -17.38
CA GLU A 238 40.14 -18.19 -18.51
C GLU A 238 39.13 -19.26 -18.07
N GLU A 239 39.49 -20.09 -17.09
CA GLU A 239 38.62 -21.12 -16.54
C GLU A 239 37.52 -20.48 -15.67
N LYS A 240 37.85 -19.42 -14.95
CA LYS A 240 36.90 -18.58 -14.18
C LYS A 240 35.91 -17.87 -15.09
N ALA A 241 36.34 -17.31 -16.23
CA ALA A 241 35.46 -16.69 -17.21
C ALA A 241 34.51 -17.71 -17.87
N LYS A 242 34.99 -18.93 -18.14
CA LYS A 242 34.22 -20.01 -18.72
C LYS A 242 33.22 -20.60 -17.71
N ALA A 243 33.63 -20.76 -16.46
CA ALA A 243 32.76 -21.16 -15.36
C ALA A 243 31.68 -20.11 -15.08
N LEU A 244 32.01 -18.81 -15.11
CA LEU A 244 31.05 -17.72 -14.97
C LEU A 244 30.00 -17.71 -16.11
N SER A 245 30.46 -17.85 -17.38
CA SER A 245 29.58 -17.91 -18.54
C SER A 245 28.67 -19.16 -18.55
N MET A 246 29.18 -20.29 -18.08
CA MET A 246 28.37 -21.52 -17.91
C MET A 246 27.39 -21.40 -16.75
N ALA A 247 27.77 -20.75 -15.64
CA ALA A 247 26.89 -20.46 -14.53
C ALA A 247 25.78 -19.46 -14.93
N GLU A 248 26.14 -18.37 -15.64
CA GLU A 248 25.16 -17.43 -16.18
C GLU A 248 24.17 -18.08 -17.15
N THR A 249 24.68 -18.96 -18.05
CA THR A 249 23.82 -19.69 -18.98
C THR A 249 22.95 -20.73 -18.27
N SER A 250 23.47 -21.39 -17.24
CA SER A 250 22.71 -22.35 -16.41
C SER A 250 21.65 -21.64 -15.58
N ILE A 251 21.98 -20.46 -15.00
CA ILE A 251 21.03 -19.60 -14.27
C ILE A 251 19.96 -19.09 -15.23
N TYR A 252 20.34 -18.61 -16.41
CA TYR A 252 19.39 -18.14 -17.43
C TYR A 252 18.42 -19.25 -17.87
N ASN A 253 18.92 -20.46 -18.16
CA ASN A 253 18.11 -21.60 -18.55
C ASN A 253 17.21 -22.09 -17.40
N LYS A 254 17.67 -22.05 -16.15
CA LYS A 254 16.90 -22.44 -14.97
C LYS A 254 15.80 -21.41 -14.63
N VAL A 255 16.10 -20.12 -14.84
CA VAL A 255 15.10 -19.04 -14.75
C VAL A 255 14.05 -19.19 -15.84
N GLU A 256 14.44 -19.56 -17.06
CA GLU A 256 13.52 -19.77 -18.18
C GLU A 256 12.69 -21.06 -18.03
N GLU A 257 13.23 -22.11 -17.42
CA GLU A 257 12.51 -23.35 -17.08
C GLU A 257 11.54 -23.13 -15.90
N ASN A 258 11.94 -22.42 -14.87
CA ASN A 258 11.06 -22.03 -13.75
C ASN A 258 9.95 -21.08 -14.22
N ASP A 259 10.24 -20.10 -15.10
CA ASP A 259 9.22 -19.23 -15.71
C ASP A 259 8.18 -20.04 -16.56
N LYS A 260 8.58 -21.18 -17.12
CA LYS A 260 7.66 -22.09 -17.86
C LYS A 260 6.83 -22.99 -16.93
N GLN A 261 7.29 -23.23 -15.70
CA GLN A 261 6.60 -24.08 -14.71
C GLN A 261 5.77 -23.24 -13.71
N GLU A 262 6.03 -21.93 -13.59
CA GLU A 262 5.23 -21.05 -12.78
C GLU A 262 3.81 -20.89 -13.34
N LYS A 263 2.82 -21.01 -12.46
CA LYS A 263 1.42 -20.73 -12.80
C LYS A 263 1.30 -19.31 -13.35
N SER A 264 0.89 -19.15 -14.58
CA SER A 264 0.64 -17.83 -15.17
C SER A 264 -0.34 -17.03 -14.29
N LEU A 265 -0.01 -15.78 -13.98
CA LEU A 265 -0.85 -14.85 -13.20
C LEU A 265 -2.31 -14.84 -13.71
N TRP A 266 -2.47 -14.80 -15.03
CA TRP A 266 -3.79 -14.70 -15.70
C TRP A 266 -4.62 -15.98 -15.65
N HIS A 267 -4.02 -17.13 -15.35
CA HIS A 267 -4.74 -18.38 -15.13
C HIS A 267 -5.19 -18.56 -13.67
N SER A 268 -4.72 -17.71 -12.76
CA SER A 268 -5.19 -17.70 -11.37
C SER A 268 -6.45 -16.86 -11.26
N SER A 269 -7.58 -17.51 -10.99
CA SER A 269 -8.84 -16.80 -10.71
C SER A 269 -8.71 -15.86 -9.50
N VAL A 270 -7.93 -16.25 -8.48
CA VAL A 270 -7.70 -15.43 -7.28
C VAL A 270 -7.00 -14.12 -7.63
N PHE A 271 -5.99 -14.17 -8.51
CA PHE A 271 -5.30 -12.97 -8.98
C PHE A 271 -6.23 -12.06 -9.79
N VAL A 272 -6.95 -12.61 -10.78
CA VAL A 272 -7.85 -11.82 -11.64
C VAL A 272 -8.99 -11.20 -10.85
N PHE A 273 -9.64 -11.97 -9.97
CA PHE A 273 -10.67 -11.41 -9.08
C PHE A 273 -10.10 -10.40 -8.09
N GLY A 274 -8.88 -10.64 -7.57
CA GLY A 274 -8.18 -9.67 -6.72
C GLY A 274 -7.92 -8.34 -7.40
N LEU A 275 -7.48 -8.38 -8.67
CA LEU A 275 -7.26 -7.20 -9.50
C LEU A 275 -8.55 -6.38 -9.69
N ILE A 276 -9.64 -7.07 -10.06
CA ILE A 276 -10.96 -6.46 -10.25
C ILE A 276 -11.49 -5.90 -8.91
N ALA A 277 -11.38 -6.67 -7.85
CA ALA A 277 -11.81 -6.26 -6.51
C ALA A 277 -11.06 -5.02 -6.02
N LEU A 278 -9.73 -4.94 -6.26
CA LEU A 278 -8.93 -3.78 -5.90
C LEU A 278 -9.34 -2.53 -6.66
N PHE A 279 -9.59 -2.65 -7.96
CA PHE A 279 -10.06 -1.54 -8.79
C PHE A 279 -11.37 -0.95 -8.25
N PHE A 280 -12.38 -1.79 -8.02
CA PHE A 280 -13.67 -1.33 -7.48
C PHE A 280 -13.57 -0.86 -6.03
N TYR A 281 -12.73 -1.49 -5.22
CA TYR A 281 -12.49 -1.06 -3.85
C TYR A 281 -11.92 0.35 -3.81
N VAL A 282 -10.87 0.63 -4.58
CA VAL A 282 -10.24 1.97 -4.59
C VAL A 282 -11.20 3.00 -5.18
N ALA A 283 -11.98 2.65 -6.21
CA ALA A 283 -13.05 3.51 -6.71
C ALA A 283 -14.06 3.87 -5.61
N ALA A 284 -14.59 2.87 -4.89
CA ALA A 284 -15.55 3.09 -3.80
C ALA A 284 -14.94 3.93 -2.67
N GLN A 285 -13.73 3.60 -2.21
CA GLN A 285 -13.04 4.33 -1.14
C GLN A 285 -12.82 5.80 -1.50
N THR A 286 -12.32 6.08 -2.70
CA THR A 286 -12.08 7.46 -3.16
C THR A 286 -13.40 8.22 -3.30
N GLY A 287 -14.44 7.57 -3.79
CA GLY A 287 -15.79 8.16 -3.89
C GLY A 287 -16.35 8.53 -2.50
N VAL A 288 -16.26 7.63 -1.53
CA VAL A 288 -16.70 7.89 -0.15
C VAL A 288 -15.92 9.06 0.46
N ASN A 289 -14.59 9.08 0.30
CA ASN A 289 -13.76 10.15 0.83
C ASN A 289 -14.11 11.51 0.20
N SER A 290 -14.22 11.57 -1.12
CA SER A 290 -14.44 12.80 -1.87
C SER A 290 -15.78 13.47 -1.54
N PHE A 291 -16.81 12.67 -1.25
CA PHE A 291 -18.17 13.17 -0.98
C PHE A 291 -18.55 13.15 0.50
N PHE A 292 -17.66 12.78 1.40
CA PHE A 292 -17.96 12.67 2.82
C PHE A 292 -18.51 13.96 3.42
N ILE A 293 -17.82 15.08 3.21
CA ILE A 293 -18.22 16.38 3.78
C ILE A 293 -19.56 16.81 3.22
N ASN A 294 -19.77 16.67 1.89
CA ASN A 294 -21.01 17.02 1.23
C ASN A 294 -22.17 16.21 1.79
N TYR A 295 -21.99 14.88 1.91
CA TYR A 295 -22.99 13.99 2.47
C TYR A 295 -23.38 14.37 3.91
N VAL A 296 -22.39 14.63 4.76
CA VAL A 296 -22.62 14.95 6.18
C VAL A 296 -23.38 16.27 6.30
N THR A 297 -22.98 17.32 5.58
CA THR A 297 -23.62 18.64 5.64
C THR A 297 -25.05 18.65 5.05
N GLU A 298 -25.31 17.78 4.06
CA GLU A 298 -26.64 17.64 3.47
C GLU A 298 -27.58 16.80 4.35
N ARG A 299 -27.08 15.71 4.93
CA ARG A 299 -27.90 14.77 5.73
C ARG A 299 -28.09 15.23 7.19
N VAL A 300 -27.13 15.99 7.74
CA VAL A 300 -27.16 16.52 9.08
C VAL A 300 -26.83 18.02 9.05
N PRO A 301 -27.79 18.89 8.65
CA PRO A 301 -27.56 20.34 8.46
C PRO A 301 -27.07 21.09 9.70
N SER A 302 -27.19 20.49 10.89
CA SER A 302 -26.63 21.03 12.13
C SER A 302 -25.09 20.91 12.22
N ILE A 303 -24.46 20.12 11.36
CA ILE A 303 -23.01 19.92 11.31
C ILE A 303 -22.42 20.84 10.25
N SER A 304 -21.52 21.73 10.66
CA SER A 304 -20.77 22.59 9.73
C SER A 304 -19.75 21.78 8.91
N ALA A 305 -19.36 22.29 7.74
CA ALA A 305 -18.32 21.66 6.92
C ALA A 305 -16.99 21.47 7.69
N ARG A 306 -16.62 22.42 8.57
CA ARG A 306 -15.45 22.30 9.46
C ARG A 306 -15.58 21.10 10.41
N THR A 307 -16.74 20.93 11.03
CA THR A 307 -17.00 19.81 11.94
C THR A 307 -17.04 18.49 11.16
N ALA A 308 -17.62 18.47 9.97
CA ALA A 308 -17.63 17.31 9.09
C ALA A 308 -16.21 16.88 8.69
N ALA A 309 -15.33 17.85 8.39
CA ALA A 309 -13.91 17.56 8.10
C ALA A 309 -13.17 16.98 9.33
N LEU A 310 -13.46 17.46 10.55
CA LEU A 310 -12.91 16.88 11.77
C LEU A 310 -13.45 15.46 12.03
N ILE A 311 -14.72 15.21 11.74
CA ILE A 311 -15.30 13.87 11.84
C ILE A 311 -14.66 12.92 10.80
N LEU A 312 -14.39 13.38 9.59
CA LEU A 312 -13.64 12.61 8.61
C LEU A 312 -12.23 12.26 9.12
N SER A 313 -11.49 13.27 9.59
CA SER A 313 -10.08 13.11 9.99
C SER A 313 -9.94 12.20 11.22
N PHE A 314 -10.66 12.47 12.30
CA PHE A 314 -10.53 11.74 13.55
C PHE A 314 -11.49 10.56 13.66
N GLY A 315 -12.72 10.70 13.17
CA GLY A 315 -13.70 9.62 13.14
C GLY A 315 -13.41 8.62 12.04
N GLY A 316 -13.48 9.01 10.78
CA GLY A 316 -13.27 8.15 9.62
C GLY A 316 -11.86 7.59 9.56
N MET A 317 -10.83 8.46 9.44
CA MET A 317 -9.44 8.02 9.34
C MET A 317 -8.92 7.41 10.64
N GLY A 318 -9.42 7.85 11.81
CA GLY A 318 -9.14 7.20 13.08
C GLY A 318 -9.66 5.76 13.12
N MET A 319 -10.91 5.50 12.67
CA MET A 319 -11.46 4.15 12.55
C MET A 319 -10.71 3.31 11.53
N PHE A 320 -10.27 3.92 10.44
CA PHE A 320 -9.44 3.26 9.44
C PHE A 320 -8.09 2.80 10.02
N PHE A 321 -7.43 3.66 10.79
CA PHE A 321 -6.19 3.30 11.49
C PHE A 321 -6.39 2.16 12.50
N VAL A 322 -7.41 2.28 13.36
CA VAL A 322 -7.76 1.25 14.35
C VAL A 322 -8.13 -0.07 13.65
N GLY A 323 -8.88 0.00 12.55
CA GLY A 323 -9.27 -1.15 11.75
C GLY A 323 -8.07 -1.90 11.18
N ARG A 324 -7.03 -1.21 10.71
CA ARG A 324 -5.78 -1.84 10.22
C ARG A 324 -5.01 -2.54 11.33
N LEU A 325 -4.85 -1.90 12.49
CA LEU A 325 -4.19 -2.52 13.65
C LEU A 325 -4.99 -3.72 14.17
N GLY A 326 -6.29 -3.54 14.39
CA GLY A 326 -7.18 -4.61 14.85
C GLY A 326 -7.28 -5.76 13.85
N GLY A 327 -7.35 -5.45 12.57
CA GLY A 327 -7.37 -6.42 11.49
C GLY A 327 -6.08 -7.24 11.43
N SER A 328 -4.92 -6.59 11.55
CA SER A 328 -3.63 -7.27 11.64
C SER A 328 -3.60 -8.28 12.80
N TRP A 329 -4.04 -7.85 13.98
CA TRP A 329 -4.12 -8.73 15.15
C TRP A 329 -5.12 -9.89 14.96
N LEU A 330 -6.28 -9.61 14.35
CA LEU A 330 -7.33 -10.60 14.14
C LEU A 330 -6.90 -11.67 13.12
N MET A 331 -6.23 -11.26 12.03
CA MET A 331 -5.75 -12.18 10.99
C MET A 331 -4.61 -13.11 11.43
N ASN A 332 -3.97 -12.84 12.58
CA ASN A 332 -3.08 -13.82 13.22
C ASN A 332 -3.82 -15.00 13.86
N ARG A 333 -5.14 -14.89 14.07
CA ARG A 333 -5.97 -15.90 14.73
C ARG A 333 -7.03 -16.48 13.81
N ILE A 334 -7.49 -15.71 12.82
CA ILE A 334 -8.55 -16.07 11.88
C ILE A 334 -7.99 -15.94 10.46
N LYS A 335 -8.43 -16.80 9.55
CA LYS A 335 -8.01 -16.76 8.14
C LYS A 335 -8.33 -15.39 7.53
N ALA A 336 -7.35 -14.77 6.89
CA ALA A 336 -7.48 -13.44 6.29
C ALA A 336 -8.69 -13.30 5.34
N ALA A 337 -8.98 -14.35 4.54
CA ALA A 337 -10.14 -14.37 3.65
C ALA A 337 -11.48 -14.29 4.41
N GLN A 338 -11.58 -14.88 5.61
CA GLN A 338 -12.80 -14.83 6.43
C GLN A 338 -12.97 -13.42 7.04
N VAL A 339 -11.88 -12.82 7.53
CA VAL A 339 -11.91 -11.46 8.06
C VAL A 339 -12.29 -10.48 6.95
N LEU A 340 -11.72 -10.63 5.75
CA LEU A 340 -12.06 -9.84 4.56
C LEU A 340 -13.55 -9.94 4.22
N LEU A 341 -14.10 -11.16 4.20
CA LEU A 341 -15.51 -11.40 3.90
C LEU A 341 -16.43 -10.68 4.92
N VAL A 342 -16.14 -10.81 6.21
CA VAL A 342 -16.92 -10.14 7.28
C VAL A 342 -16.87 -8.63 7.12
N CYS A 343 -15.69 -8.07 6.87
CA CYS A 343 -15.54 -6.64 6.63
C CYS A 343 -16.25 -6.17 5.35
N ALA A 344 -16.21 -6.94 4.27
CA ALA A 344 -16.93 -6.62 3.04
C ALA A 344 -18.46 -6.62 3.27
N MET A 345 -19.00 -7.61 3.96
CA MET A 345 -20.41 -7.64 4.32
C MET A 345 -20.78 -6.49 5.26
N GLY A 346 -19.91 -6.18 6.25
CA GLY A 346 -20.10 -5.05 7.14
C GLY A 346 -20.14 -3.70 6.39
N ALA A 347 -19.25 -3.50 5.42
CA ALA A 347 -19.25 -2.30 4.57
C ALA A 347 -20.55 -2.20 3.76
N ILE A 348 -21.05 -3.30 3.19
CA ILE A 348 -22.33 -3.31 2.45
C ILE A 348 -23.48 -2.89 3.40
N VAL A 349 -23.55 -3.47 4.59
CA VAL A 349 -24.60 -3.12 5.57
C VAL A 349 -24.50 -1.64 5.96
N CYS A 350 -23.28 -1.14 6.24
CA CYS A 350 -23.06 0.27 6.56
C CYS A 350 -23.49 1.17 5.40
N MET A 351 -23.13 0.84 4.16
CA MET A 351 -23.52 1.64 2.99
C MET A 351 -25.01 1.61 2.72
N LEU A 352 -25.70 0.50 2.97
CA LEU A 352 -27.16 0.46 2.91
C LEU A 352 -27.80 1.40 3.97
N LEU A 353 -27.23 1.44 5.19
CA LEU A 353 -27.65 2.40 6.22
C LEU A 353 -27.33 3.85 5.86
N VAL A 354 -26.23 4.11 5.13
CA VAL A 354 -25.90 5.43 4.60
C VAL A 354 -26.92 5.87 3.54
N ILE A 355 -27.33 4.97 2.64
CA ILE A 355 -28.25 5.28 1.55
C ILE A 355 -29.68 5.49 2.06
N PHE A 356 -30.18 4.54 2.85
CA PHE A 356 -31.58 4.48 3.29
C PHE A 356 -31.82 5.08 4.67
N GLY A 357 -30.76 5.28 5.48
CA GLY A 357 -30.85 5.89 6.79
C GLY A 357 -30.97 7.40 6.75
N SER A 358 -31.17 8.00 7.90
CA SER A 358 -31.29 9.45 8.05
C SER A 358 -30.56 9.99 9.28
N GLY A 359 -30.14 11.24 9.22
CA GLY A 359 -29.56 11.97 10.33
C GLY A 359 -28.30 11.33 10.91
N MET A 360 -28.20 11.28 12.23
CA MET A 360 -27.00 10.80 12.94
C MET A 360 -26.72 9.32 12.71
N ALA A 361 -27.75 8.48 12.50
CA ALA A 361 -27.56 7.05 12.26
C ALA A 361 -26.80 6.78 10.97
N SER A 362 -27.10 7.52 9.89
CA SER A 362 -26.39 7.39 8.62
C SER A 362 -24.95 7.91 8.72
N LEU A 363 -24.72 8.96 9.52
CA LEU A 363 -23.36 9.44 9.78
C LEU A 363 -22.51 8.43 10.55
N VAL A 364 -23.06 7.80 11.59
CA VAL A 364 -22.36 6.74 12.33
C VAL A 364 -22.07 5.55 11.41
N ALA A 365 -23.00 5.13 10.57
CA ALA A 365 -22.80 4.08 9.59
C ALA A 365 -21.67 4.44 8.59
N LEU A 366 -21.63 5.70 8.12
CA LEU A 366 -20.58 6.20 7.25
C LEU A 366 -19.19 6.13 7.91
N VAL A 367 -19.08 6.53 9.18
CA VAL A 367 -17.82 6.41 9.94
C VAL A 367 -17.42 4.94 10.16
N LEU A 368 -18.38 4.06 10.43
CA LEU A 368 -18.12 2.61 10.58
C LEU A 368 -17.68 1.95 9.28
N THR A 369 -18.06 2.49 8.11
CA THR A 369 -17.56 1.99 6.82
C THR A 369 -16.04 2.03 6.75
N TYR A 370 -15.40 3.07 7.29
CA TYR A 370 -13.93 3.19 7.34
C TYR A 370 -13.25 2.08 8.13
N LEU A 371 -13.89 1.60 9.20
CA LEU A 371 -13.40 0.45 9.95
C LEU A 371 -13.39 -0.82 9.10
N CYS A 372 -14.46 -1.03 8.31
CA CYS A 372 -14.59 -2.18 7.43
C CYS A 372 -13.64 -2.09 6.22
N GLU A 373 -13.49 -0.90 5.63
CA GLU A 373 -12.61 -0.67 4.49
C GLU A 373 -11.13 -0.82 4.85
N ALA A 374 -10.75 -0.57 6.09
CA ALA A 374 -9.38 -0.44 6.53
C ALA A 374 -8.46 -1.58 6.10
N ILE A 375 -8.94 -2.82 6.17
CA ILE A 375 -8.14 -4.01 5.86
C ILE A 375 -8.28 -4.49 4.41
N MET A 376 -9.23 -3.94 3.63
CA MET A 376 -9.57 -4.52 2.33
C MET A 376 -8.40 -4.46 1.36
N PHE A 377 -7.82 -3.26 1.15
CA PHE A 377 -6.70 -3.11 0.21
C PHE A 377 -5.54 -4.07 0.50
N PRO A 378 -4.90 -4.02 1.69
CA PRO A 378 -3.74 -4.84 1.97
C PRO A 378 -4.06 -6.34 1.98
N THR A 379 -5.26 -6.70 2.40
CA THR A 379 -5.65 -8.11 2.45
C THR A 379 -5.93 -8.68 1.06
N ILE A 380 -6.67 -7.94 0.20
CA ILE A 380 -6.90 -8.34 -1.20
C ILE A 380 -5.56 -8.45 -1.93
N PHE A 381 -4.68 -7.45 -1.77
CA PHE A 381 -3.35 -7.44 -2.37
C PHE A 381 -2.53 -8.68 -1.99
N ALA A 382 -2.43 -8.97 -0.69
CA ALA A 382 -1.67 -10.11 -0.19
C ALA A 382 -2.27 -11.45 -0.64
N LEU A 383 -3.59 -11.59 -0.61
CA LEU A 383 -4.27 -12.82 -1.05
C LEU A 383 -4.16 -13.02 -2.57
N ALA A 384 -4.17 -11.95 -3.35
CA ALA A 384 -4.04 -12.03 -4.80
C ALA A 384 -2.65 -12.50 -5.24
N LEU A 385 -1.61 -12.24 -4.44
CA LEU A 385 -0.23 -12.64 -4.70
C LEU A 385 0.16 -13.96 -4.02
N ASN A 386 -0.70 -14.50 -3.18
CA ASN A 386 -0.41 -15.72 -2.43
C ASN A 386 -0.21 -16.93 -3.34
N GLY A 387 0.86 -17.70 -3.13
CA GLY A 387 1.21 -18.91 -3.88
C GLY A 387 1.88 -18.66 -5.23
N PHE A 388 2.36 -17.44 -5.47
CA PHE A 388 3.21 -17.13 -6.62
C PHE A 388 4.68 -16.98 -6.19
N GLY A 389 5.59 -17.42 -7.03
CA GLY A 389 7.01 -17.23 -6.84
C GLY A 389 7.43 -15.76 -6.98
N ALA A 390 8.70 -15.45 -6.63
CA ALA A 390 9.21 -14.10 -6.53
C ALA A 390 9.07 -13.28 -7.83
N SER A 391 9.30 -13.90 -8.99
CA SER A 391 9.16 -13.24 -10.30
C SER A 391 7.72 -12.81 -10.58
N ASN A 392 6.76 -13.73 -10.41
CA ASN A 392 5.34 -13.45 -10.60
C ASN A 392 4.78 -12.50 -9.53
N THR A 393 5.28 -12.54 -8.29
CA THR A 393 4.92 -11.58 -7.25
C THR A 393 5.32 -10.15 -7.65
N LYS A 394 6.54 -9.95 -8.17
CA LYS A 394 7.01 -8.65 -8.68
C LYS A 394 6.17 -8.15 -9.86
N ARG A 395 5.80 -9.04 -10.80
CA ARG A 395 4.92 -8.71 -11.95
C ARG A 395 3.48 -8.44 -11.51
N GLY A 396 2.93 -9.33 -10.70
CA GLY A 396 1.54 -9.24 -10.20
C GLY A 396 1.31 -7.98 -9.37
N SER A 397 2.29 -7.58 -8.54
CA SER A 397 2.28 -6.32 -7.80
C SER A 397 2.07 -5.12 -8.72
N SER A 398 2.76 -5.05 -9.86
CA SER A 398 2.61 -3.94 -10.81
C SER A 398 1.18 -3.83 -11.35
N PHE A 399 0.55 -4.94 -11.68
CA PHE A 399 -0.84 -4.94 -12.17
C PHE A 399 -1.83 -4.57 -11.06
N LEU A 400 -1.62 -5.06 -9.83
CA LEU A 400 -2.45 -4.71 -8.69
C LEU A 400 -2.34 -3.22 -8.36
N ILE A 401 -1.14 -2.65 -8.42
CA ILE A 401 -0.93 -1.21 -8.21
C ILE A 401 -1.52 -0.39 -9.37
N MET A 402 -1.42 -0.87 -10.62
CA MET A 402 -2.07 -0.22 -11.75
C MET A 402 -3.60 -0.12 -11.58
N SER A 403 -4.23 -1.10 -10.90
CA SER A 403 -5.68 -1.09 -10.65
C SER A 403 -6.14 0.04 -9.72
N ILE A 404 -5.22 0.69 -8.98
CA ILE A 404 -5.50 1.87 -8.15
C ILE A 404 -6.06 3.04 -8.97
N VAL A 405 -5.86 3.05 -10.29
CA VAL A 405 -6.49 4.02 -11.20
C VAL A 405 -8.03 4.06 -11.09
N GLY A 406 -8.66 3.04 -10.51
CA GLY A 406 -10.07 3.07 -10.14
C GLY A 406 -10.45 4.30 -9.32
N GLY A 407 -9.54 4.82 -8.49
CA GLY A 407 -9.73 6.05 -7.70
C GLY A 407 -9.84 7.34 -8.53
N ALA A 408 -9.36 7.35 -9.77
CA ALA A 408 -9.52 8.48 -10.67
C ALA A 408 -10.96 8.58 -11.25
N ILE A 409 -11.71 7.49 -11.25
CA ILE A 409 -13.02 7.41 -11.96
C ILE A 409 -14.16 7.80 -11.04
N ALA A 410 -14.11 7.44 -9.77
CA ALA A 410 -15.25 7.64 -8.85
C ALA A 410 -15.58 9.12 -8.52
N PRO A 411 -14.60 10.07 -8.43
CA PRO A 411 -14.91 11.47 -8.17
C PRO A 411 -15.43 12.24 -9.40
N VAL A 412 -15.34 11.66 -10.60
CA VAL A 412 -15.77 12.24 -11.88
C VAL A 412 -17.18 11.80 -12.23
#